data_85e344046cb28033bd3ee43687258c73
#
_entry.id   85e344046cb28033bd3ee43687258c73
#
_cell.length_a   1.000
_cell.length_b   1.000
_cell.length_c   1.000
_cell.angle_alpha   90.00
_cell.angle_beta   90.00
_cell.angle_gamma   90.00
#
_symmetry.space_group_name_H-M   'P 1'
#
loop_
_entity.id
_entity.type
_entity.pdbx_description
1 polymer ?
#
loop_
_entity_poly.entity_id
_entity_poly.type
_entity_poly.pdbx_seq_one_letter_code
_entity_poly.pdbx_strand_id
1 'polypeptide(L)'
;IFYTLCLRYLCRKERLYLMNRTTFLQDVYSVVAAIPEGCVVTYGQIASWVGRSQCSRMVGQAMHNVPEELHLPCHRVVNSRGRLVPGWTEQRVLLENEGVRFKTNGFVDMKKSQWEFMKEQ
;
A
#
# COMPACT_ATOMS: atom_id res chain seq x y z
N ILE A 1 -7.43 -9.38 -6.19
CA ILE A 1 -8.81 -9.76 -5.87
C ILE A 1 -9.12 -11.14 -6.43
N PHE A 2 -8.80 -11.37 -7.69
CA PHE A 2 -9.01 -12.68 -8.30
C PHE A 2 -8.26 -13.78 -7.55
N TYR A 3 -7.01 -13.53 -7.21
CA TYR A 3 -6.18 -14.49 -6.46
C TYR A 3 -6.74 -14.76 -5.07
N THR A 4 -7.27 -13.73 -4.42
CA THR A 4 -7.86 -13.88 -3.10
C THR A 4 -9.06 -14.81 -3.13
N LEU A 5 -9.89 -14.72 -4.16
CA LEU A 5 -11.04 -15.62 -4.33
C LEU A 5 -10.60 -17.06 -4.55
N CYS A 6 -9.59 -17.28 -5.38
CA CYS A 6 -9.04 -18.61 -5.61
C CYS A 6 -8.51 -19.24 -4.34
N LEU A 7 -7.85 -18.44 -3.51
CA LEU A 7 -7.25 -18.92 -2.26
C LEU A 7 -8.29 -19.47 -1.27
N ARG A 8 -9.55 -19.03 -1.35
CA ARG A 8 -10.61 -19.53 -0.48
C ARG A 8 -10.92 -21.01 -0.68
N TYR A 9 -10.64 -21.53 -1.86
CA TYR A 9 -10.95 -22.92 -2.20
C TYR A 9 -9.79 -23.87 -2.01
N LEU A 10 -8.66 -23.36 -1.51
CA LEU A 10 -7.47 -24.16 -1.31
C LEU A 10 -7.31 -24.48 0.17
N CYS A 11 -6.68 -25.63 0.47
CA CYS A 11 -6.36 -25.96 1.86
C CYS A 11 -5.30 -24.99 2.36
N ARG A 12 -5.13 -24.94 3.71
CA ARG A 12 -4.21 -24.00 4.33
C ARG A 12 -2.79 -24.12 3.79
N LYS A 13 -2.33 -25.35 3.60
CA LYS A 13 -0.97 -25.61 3.11
C LYS A 13 -0.80 -25.10 1.68
N GLU A 14 -1.78 -25.36 0.82
CA GLU A 14 -1.76 -24.88 -0.55
C GLU A 14 -1.84 -23.36 -0.61
N ARG A 15 -2.68 -22.76 0.24
CA ARG A 15 -2.77 -21.30 0.33
C ARG A 15 -1.43 -20.68 0.71
N LEU A 16 -0.75 -21.25 1.68
CA LEU A 16 0.56 -20.76 2.10
C LEU A 16 1.60 -20.89 0.98
N TYR A 17 1.51 -21.96 0.22
CA TYR A 17 2.40 -22.15 -0.92
C TYR A 17 2.13 -21.14 -2.04
N LEU A 18 0.86 -20.92 -2.37
CA LEU A 18 0.47 -19.96 -3.41
C LEU A 18 0.61 -18.51 -2.96
N MET A 19 0.52 -18.26 -1.66
CA MET A 19 0.82 -16.95 -1.08
C MET A 19 2.32 -16.76 -0.93
N ASN A 20 3.07 -17.32 -1.84
CA ASN A 20 4.49 -17.08 -1.92
C ASN A 20 4.71 -15.64 -2.43
N ARG A 21 5.96 -15.33 -2.63
CA ARG A 21 6.40 -14.00 -3.00
C ARG A 21 5.62 -13.39 -4.18
N THR A 22 5.37 -14.19 -5.22
CA THR A 22 4.74 -13.70 -6.46
C THR A 22 3.29 -13.27 -6.23
N THR A 23 2.49 -14.12 -5.58
CA THR A 23 1.08 -13.83 -5.32
C THR A 23 0.92 -12.65 -4.37
N PHE A 24 1.75 -12.60 -3.33
CA PHE A 24 1.74 -11.50 -2.39
C PHE A 24 2.03 -10.17 -3.09
N LEU A 25 3.05 -10.15 -3.95
CA LEU A 25 3.42 -8.96 -4.71
C LEU A 25 2.27 -8.49 -5.61
N GLN A 26 1.61 -9.42 -6.29
CA GLN A 26 0.49 -9.08 -7.16
C GLN A 26 -0.66 -8.46 -6.38
N ASP A 27 -0.98 -9.02 -5.21
CA ASP A 27 -2.03 -8.47 -4.36
C ASP A 27 -1.67 -7.07 -3.87
N VAL A 28 -0.44 -6.88 -3.41
CA VAL A 28 0.03 -5.57 -2.96
C VAL A 28 -0.05 -4.55 -4.10
N TYR A 29 0.41 -4.90 -5.28
CA TYR A 29 0.38 -4.00 -6.44
C TYR A 29 -1.04 -3.64 -6.84
N SER A 30 -1.96 -4.59 -6.74
CA SER A 30 -3.38 -4.33 -7.04
C SER A 30 -3.99 -3.30 -6.09
N VAL A 31 -3.66 -3.41 -4.81
CA VAL A 31 -4.14 -2.45 -3.81
C VAL A 31 -3.54 -1.07 -4.07
N VAL A 32 -2.24 -1.01 -4.33
CA VAL A 32 -1.55 0.27 -4.59
C VAL A 32 -2.13 0.95 -5.83
N ALA A 33 -2.39 0.18 -6.89
CA ALA A 33 -2.96 0.72 -8.12
C ALA A 33 -4.35 1.35 -7.89
N ALA A 34 -5.06 0.89 -6.86
CA ALA A 34 -6.41 1.38 -6.57
C ALA A 34 -6.45 2.63 -5.70
N ILE A 35 -5.32 3.06 -5.13
CA ILE A 35 -5.29 4.23 -4.24
C ILE A 35 -5.63 5.49 -5.04
N PRO A 36 -6.70 6.21 -4.67
CA PRO A 36 -7.07 7.40 -5.43
C PRO A 36 -6.11 8.55 -5.21
N GLU A 37 -6.07 9.46 -6.19
CA GLU A 37 -5.29 10.68 -6.10
C GLU A 37 -5.76 11.50 -4.90
N GLY A 38 -4.82 12.07 -4.16
CA GLY A 38 -5.14 12.85 -2.97
C GLY A 38 -5.28 12.05 -1.69
N CYS A 39 -5.14 10.72 -1.78
CA CYS A 39 -5.22 9.82 -0.62
C CYS A 39 -3.89 9.10 -0.41
N VAL A 40 -3.66 8.70 0.83
CA VAL A 40 -2.49 7.90 1.19
C VAL A 40 -2.93 6.67 1.99
N VAL A 41 -2.12 5.62 1.96
CA VAL A 41 -2.32 4.44 2.79
C VAL A 41 -1.04 4.11 3.51
N THR A 42 -1.17 3.33 4.58
CA THR A 42 0.00 2.86 5.32
C THR A 42 0.38 1.46 4.86
N TYR A 43 1.63 1.08 5.12
CA TYR A 43 2.07 -0.30 4.85
C TYR A 43 1.22 -1.31 5.60
N GLY A 44 0.80 -0.97 6.84
CA GLY A 44 -0.06 -1.83 7.62
C GLY A 44 -1.45 -2.02 7.04
N GLN A 45 -2.02 -0.95 6.46
CA GLN A 45 -3.32 -1.06 5.79
C GLN A 45 -3.24 -2.01 4.60
N ILE A 46 -2.20 -1.87 3.77
CA ILE A 46 -2.02 -2.75 2.63
C ILE A 46 -1.88 -4.19 3.09
N ALA A 47 -1.04 -4.44 4.09
CA ALA A 47 -0.84 -5.78 4.64
C ALA A 47 -2.16 -6.38 5.13
N SER A 48 -2.96 -5.58 5.82
CA SER A 48 -4.26 -6.01 6.32
C SER A 48 -5.22 -6.37 5.18
N TRP A 49 -5.28 -5.53 4.15
CA TRP A 49 -6.20 -5.72 3.03
C TRP A 49 -5.83 -6.94 2.17
N VAL A 50 -4.55 -7.29 2.10
CA VAL A 50 -4.14 -8.50 1.39
C VAL A 50 -4.21 -9.74 2.30
N GLY A 51 -4.72 -9.59 3.52
CA GLY A 51 -4.93 -10.71 4.44
C GLY A 51 -3.71 -11.15 5.22
N ARG A 52 -2.69 -10.31 5.33
CA ARG A 52 -1.44 -10.63 6.02
C ARG A 52 -0.99 -9.47 6.90
N SER A 53 -1.79 -9.16 7.89
CA SER A 53 -1.59 -7.98 8.75
C SER A 53 -0.25 -7.91 9.46
N GLN A 54 0.44 -9.05 9.65
CA GLN A 54 1.77 -9.05 10.28
C GLN A 54 2.89 -8.74 9.28
N CYS A 55 2.58 -8.57 8.00
CA CYS A 55 3.57 -8.50 6.93
C CYS A 55 3.80 -7.10 6.39
N SER A 56 3.62 -6.07 7.20
CA SER A 56 3.83 -4.69 6.76
C SER A 56 5.26 -4.44 6.27
N ARG A 57 6.24 -5.12 6.88
CA ARG A 57 7.64 -5.02 6.43
C ARG A 57 7.83 -5.57 5.03
N MET A 58 7.15 -6.68 4.72
CA MET A 58 7.19 -7.26 3.38
C MET A 58 6.53 -6.32 2.35
N VAL A 59 5.47 -5.62 2.75
CA VAL A 59 4.85 -4.60 1.90
C VAL A 59 5.87 -3.50 1.59
N GLY A 60 6.61 -3.05 2.60
CA GLY A 60 7.66 -2.04 2.40
C GLY A 60 8.71 -2.50 1.39
N GLN A 61 9.14 -3.75 1.48
CA GLN A 61 10.10 -4.30 0.52
C GLN A 61 9.48 -4.39 -0.89
N ALA A 62 8.22 -4.78 -0.97
CA ALA A 62 7.52 -4.84 -2.25
C ALA A 62 7.45 -3.45 -2.91
N MET A 63 7.18 -2.42 -2.11
CA MET A 63 7.11 -1.05 -2.62
C MET A 63 8.48 -0.55 -3.07
N HIS A 64 9.54 -0.97 -2.40
CA HIS A 64 10.90 -0.57 -2.78
C HIS A 64 11.31 -1.17 -4.13
N ASN A 65 10.77 -2.33 -4.48
CA ASN A 65 11.17 -3.10 -5.66
C ASN A 65 10.15 -3.06 -6.80
N VAL A 66 9.22 -2.10 -6.78
CA VAL A 66 8.21 -2.01 -7.84
C VAL A 66 8.88 -1.71 -9.18
N PRO A 67 8.62 -2.51 -10.23
CA PRO A 67 9.11 -2.18 -11.57
C PRO A 67 8.51 -0.87 -12.08
N GLU A 68 9.34 -0.02 -12.67
CA GLU A 68 8.90 1.28 -13.17
C GLU A 68 7.84 1.15 -14.26
N GLU A 69 7.88 0.07 -15.03
CA GLU A 69 6.93 -0.17 -16.12
C GLU A 69 5.48 -0.23 -15.63
N LEU A 70 5.27 -0.56 -14.37
CA LEU A 70 3.92 -0.69 -13.81
C LEU A 70 3.28 0.66 -13.51
N HIS A 71 4.06 1.73 -13.41
CA HIS A 71 3.59 3.09 -13.14
C HIS A 71 2.65 3.17 -11.95
N LEU A 72 2.97 2.44 -10.87
CA LEU A 72 2.15 2.44 -9.66
C LEU A 72 2.37 3.72 -8.85
N PRO A 73 1.31 4.23 -8.18
CA PRO A 73 1.43 5.43 -7.35
C PRO A 73 2.09 5.11 -5.99
N CYS A 74 3.36 4.70 -6.03
CA CYS A 74 4.10 4.31 -4.83
C CYS A 74 4.24 5.46 -3.83
N HIS A 75 4.17 6.70 -4.30
CA HIS A 75 4.25 7.88 -3.44
C HIS A 75 3.07 8.00 -2.48
N ARG A 76 1.97 7.28 -2.74
CA ARG A 76 0.78 7.30 -1.89
C ARG A 76 0.85 6.31 -0.73
N VAL A 77 2.01 5.65 -0.54
CA VAL A 77 2.20 4.70 0.57
C VAL A 77 3.18 5.31 1.57
N VAL A 78 2.75 5.39 2.83
CA VAL A 78 3.52 6.03 3.90
C VAL A 78 3.54 5.12 5.13
N ASN A 79 4.29 5.49 6.17
CA ASN A 79 4.28 4.70 7.39
C ASN A 79 3.04 5.05 8.24
N SER A 80 2.87 4.36 9.37
CA SER A 80 1.69 4.51 10.22
C SER A 80 1.50 5.92 10.77
N ARG A 81 2.54 6.71 10.83
CA ARG A 81 2.49 8.09 11.32
C ARG A 81 2.38 9.11 10.19
N GLY A 82 2.38 8.67 8.94
CA GLY A 82 2.38 9.56 7.80
C GLY A 82 3.76 10.02 7.36
N ARG A 83 4.82 9.39 7.88
CA ARG A 83 6.18 9.73 7.50
C ARG A 83 6.49 9.22 6.09
N LEU A 84 7.11 10.08 5.30
CA LEU A 84 7.52 9.76 3.94
C LEU A 84 8.77 8.88 3.94
N VAL A 85 9.04 8.27 2.78
CA VAL A 85 10.23 7.42 2.60
C VAL A 85 11.49 8.29 2.75
N PRO A 86 12.39 7.94 3.67
CA PRO A 86 13.61 8.71 3.84
C PRO A 86 14.44 8.71 2.55
N GLY A 87 14.94 9.88 2.17
CA GLY A 87 15.77 10.02 0.98
C GLY A 87 15.03 10.20 -0.33
N TRP A 88 13.73 9.99 -0.35
CA TRP A 88 12.92 10.20 -1.57
C TRP A 88 12.24 11.57 -1.49
N THR A 89 12.97 12.59 -1.87
CA THR A 89 12.51 13.98 -1.74
C THR A 89 11.35 14.31 -2.67
N GLU A 90 11.23 13.61 -3.80
CA GLU A 90 10.16 13.85 -4.77
C GLU A 90 8.79 13.41 -4.24
N GLN A 91 8.74 12.49 -3.27
CA GLN A 91 7.48 11.98 -2.74
C GLN A 91 6.59 13.10 -2.23
N ARG A 92 7.16 14.02 -1.48
CA ARG A 92 6.40 15.15 -0.93
C ARG A 92 5.81 16.03 -2.04
N VAL A 93 6.61 16.32 -3.05
CA VAL A 93 6.15 17.15 -4.17
C VAL A 93 4.99 16.48 -4.89
N LEU A 94 5.09 15.18 -5.15
CA LEU A 94 4.03 14.43 -5.80
C LEU A 94 2.74 14.47 -5.00
N LEU A 95 2.83 14.27 -3.68
CA LEU A 95 1.65 14.29 -2.81
C LEU A 95 1.05 15.69 -2.70
N GLU A 96 1.87 16.72 -2.57
CA GLU A 96 1.38 18.10 -2.52
C GLU A 96 0.65 18.47 -3.81
N ASN A 97 1.15 18.02 -4.95
CA ASN A 97 0.50 18.25 -6.23
C ASN A 97 -0.87 17.57 -6.32
N GLU A 98 -1.09 16.53 -5.53
CA GLU A 98 -2.39 15.86 -5.46
C GLU A 98 -3.32 16.42 -4.39
N GLY A 99 -2.87 17.45 -3.67
CA GLY A 99 -3.69 18.09 -2.63
C GLY A 99 -3.56 17.47 -1.26
N VAL A 100 -2.60 16.57 -1.04
CA VAL A 100 -2.38 15.96 0.27
C VAL A 100 -1.84 17.01 1.23
N ARG A 101 -2.39 17.06 2.43
CA ARG A 101 -2.00 18.02 3.46
C ARG A 101 -0.95 17.45 4.39
N PHE A 102 -0.02 18.31 4.80
CA PHE A 102 1.08 17.94 5.69
C PHE A 102 0.99 18.72 6.99
N LYS A 103 1.42 18.09 8.07
CA LYS A 103 1.53 18.74 9.38
C LYS A 103 2.83 19.54 9.43
N THR A 104 2.98 20.35 10.49
CA THR A 104 4.16 21.18 10.70
C THR A 104 5.44 20.34 10.84
N ASN A 105 5.31 19.09 11.30
CA ASN A 105 6.46 18.20 11.44
C ASN A 105 6.90 17.53 10.11
N GLY A 106 6.22 17.83 9.01
CA GLY A 106 6.53 17.26 7.70
C GLY A 106 5.86 15.94 7.41
N PHE A 107 5.06 15.40 8.33
CA PHE A 107 4.32 14.16 8.13
C PHE A 107 2.96 14.45 7.49
N VAL A 108 2.44 13.48 6.76
CA VAL A 108 1.10 13.60 6.17
C VAL A 108 0.05 13.71 7.28
N ASP A 109 -0.93 14.57 7.08
CA ASP A 109 -2.08 14.65 7.97
C ASP A 109 -3.01 13.46 7.67
N MET A 110 -2.83 12.38 8.40
CA MET A 110 -3.53 11.12 8.15
C MET A 110 -5.03 11.24 8.35
N LYS A 111 -5.48 12.13 9.24
CA LYS A 111 -6.92 12.32 9.46
C LYS A 111 -7.63 12.82 8.21
N LYS A 112 -6.94 13.62 7.40
CA LYS A 112 -7.52 14.23 6.21
C LYS A 112 -7.28 13.43 4.96
N SER A 113 -6.17 12.70 4.88
CA SER A 113 -5.73 12.11 3.62
C SER A 113 -5.68 10.59 3.60
N GLN A 114 -5.86 9.92 4.74
CA GLN A 114 -5.79 8.45 4.77
C GLN A 114 -7.00 7.84 4.06
N TRP A 115 -6.73 6.94 3.13
CA TRP A 115 -7.79 6.26 2.39
C TRP A 115 -8.39 5.14 3.23
N GLU A 116 -9.70 5.15 3.36
CA GLU A 116 -10.44 4.17 4.15
C GLU A 116 -11.55 3.57 3.31
N PHE A 117 -11.18 2.97 2.18
CA PHE A 117 -12.19 2.51 1.23
C PHE A 117 -13.18 1.50 1.84
N MET A 118 -12.78 0.80 2.90
CA MET A 118 -13.68 -0.14 3.57
C MET A 118 -14.87 0.57 4.23
N LYS A 119 -14.70 1.84 4.57
CA LYS A 119 -15.81 2.63 5.13
C LYS A 119 -16.73 3.17 4.05
N GLU A 120 -16.24 3.29 2.83
CA GLU A 120 -17.03 3.81 1.72
C GLU A 120 -18.01 2.78 1.16
N GLN A 121 -17.84 1.52 1.53
CA GLN A 121 -18.72 0.44 1.13
C GLN A 121 -19.86 0.28 2.11
#